data_3a1a11b8405ea4726f19c3cb061eee77
#
_entry.id   3a1a11b8405ea4726f19c3cb061eee77
#
_cell.length_a   1.000
_cell.length_b   1.000
_cell.length_c   1.000
_cell.angle_alpha   90.00
_cell.angle_beta   90.00
_cell.angle_gamma   90.00
#
_symmetry.space_group_name_H-M   'P 1'
#
loop_
_entity.id
_entity.type
_entity.pdbx_description
1 polymer ?
#
loop_
_entity_poly.entity_id
_entity_poly.type
_entity_poly.pdbx_seq_one_letter_code
_entity_poly.pdbx_strand_id
1 'polypeptide(L)'
;MKKIIVILLLLLYQTNTIAHIGHYIKYNKIEMEIFRNGELIGYNHYFFNRNGSETIVTNQIKFVVKLLGATVFQVEGYSEEKYLKDQLVSYNSKTLQNNKKKFVNLTFNQENKKFDIKGSSYNGEASADNVIGNWWNHKVLQASSQISPISGSIKDQVVTFLGKEKIDLYGKVYDVDHFTLKSKDMSIPKDKRLDFDIWYDRKNLMILKVSYSRMGNWEYKLKNFN
;
A
#
# COMPACT_ATOMS: atom_id res chain seq x y z
N MET A 1 4.80 -16.77 50.85
CA MET A 1 3.55 -16.64 50.10
C MET A 1 3.38 -15.33 49.29
N LYS A 2 4.21 -14.28 49.49
CA LYS A 2 4.09 -13.01 48.72
C LYS A 2 4.76 -13.01 47.31
N LYS A 3 5.59 -14.00 46.97
CA LYS A 3 6.30 -14.05 45.67
C LYS A 3 5.51 -14.73 44.55
N ILE A 4 4.45 -15.46 44.83
CA ILE A 4 3.63 -16.17 43.82
C ILE A 4 2.58 -15.25 43.18
N ILE A 5 2.14 -14.20 43.88
CA ILE A 5 1.13 -13.25 43.40
C ILE A 5 1.64 -12.34 42.29
N VAL A 6 2.95 -12.02 42.27
CA VAL A 6 3.54 -11.13 41.26
C VAL A 6 3.68 -11.82 39.90
N ILE A 7 3.89 -13.15 39.88
CA ILE A 7 3.99 -13.92 38.64
C ILE A 7 2.64 -14.11 37.95
N LEU A 8 1.56 -14.19 38.71
CA LEU A 8 0.20 -14.35 38.17
C LEU A 8 -0.34 -13.05 37.53
N LEU A 9 0.12 -11.88 37.98
CA LEU A 9 -0.28 -10.58 37.42
C LEU A 9 0.40 -10.26 36.08
N LEU A 10 1.55 -10.86 35.78
CA LEU A 10 2.27 -10.69 34.49
C LEU A 10 1.68 -11.53 33.35
N LEU A 11 0.87 -12.53 33.63
CA LEU A 11 0.22 -13.39 32.63
C LEU A 11 -1.10 -12.83 32.08
N LEU A 12 -1.59 -11.70 32.61
CA LEU A 12 -2.86 -11.10 32.18
C LEU A 12 -2.72 -9.97 31.14
N TYR A 13 -1.51 -9.58 30.76
CA TYR A 13 -1.29 -8.70 29.62
C TYR A 13 -1.22 -9.52 28.33
N GLN A 14 -2.31 -10.19 27.98
CA GLN A 14 -2.56 -10.54 26.59
C GLN A 14 -2.91 -9.22 25.88
N THR A 15 -1.91 -8.57 25.29
CA THR A 15 -2.17 -7.56 24.28
C THR A 15 -2.91 -8.28 23.15
N ASN A 16 -4.21 -7.99 23.02
CA ASN A 16 -4.96 -8.35 21.83
C ASN A 16 -4.24 -7.64 20.66
N THR A 17 -3.32 -8.32 20.01
CA THR A 17 -2.81 -7.90 18.71
C THR A 17 -3.99 -8.03 17.76
N ILE A 18 -4.75 -6.93 17.61
CA ILE A 18 -5.81 -6.86 16.62
C ILE A 18 -5.13 -7.14 15.28
N ALA A 19 -5.57 -8.22 14.63
CA ALA A 19 -5.06 -8.59 13.33
C ALA A 19 -5.13 -7.38 12.40
N HIS A 20 -4.03 -7.05 11.72
CA HIS A 20 -3.90 -5.80 10.98
C HIS A 20 -4.95 -5.65 9.87
N ILE A 21 -5.27 -6.76 9.17
CA ILE A 21 -6.38 -6.81 8.20
C ILE A 21 -7.73 -6.59 8.86
N GLY A 22 -7.87 -6.92 10.14
CA GLY A 22 -9.06 -6.64 10.94
C GLY A 22 -9.43 -5.17 11.01
N HIS A 23 -8.49 -4.23 10.85
CA HIS A 23 -8.75 -2.80 10.79
C HIS A 23 -9.64 -2.42 9.60
N TYR A 24 -9.58 -3.17 8.52
CA TYR A 24 -10.33 -2.93 7.29
C TYR A 24 -11.64 -3.72 7.20
N ILE A 25 -12.02 -4.48 8.25
CA ILE A 25 -13.19 -5.36 8.23
C ILE A 25 -14.51 -4.62 7.92
N LYS A 26 -14.56 -3.34 8.26
CA LYS A 26 -15.72 -2.48 8.02
C LYS A 26 -15.81 -1.93 6.60
N TYR A 27 -14.79 -2.12 5.76
CA TYR A 27 -14.76 -1.58 4.40
C TYR A 27 -14.96 -2.68 3.38
N ASN A 28 -15.86 -2.46 2.41
CA ASN A 28 -16.03 -3.30 1.22
C ASN A 28 -15.30 -2.70 0.02
N LYS A 29 -15.11 -1.37 0.03
CA LYS A 29 -14.49 -0.66 -1.08
C LYS A 29 -13.74 0.57 -0.58
N ILE A 30 -12.57 0.86 -1.20
CA ILE A 30 -11.84 2.12 -1.08
C ILE A 30 -11.63 2.65 -2.49
N GLU A 31 -12.09 3.87 -2.76
CA GLU A 31 -11.98 4.53 -4.06
C GLU A 31 -11.03 5.71 -3.96
N MET A 32 -9.98 5.70 -4.77
CA MET A 32 -9.07 6.83 -4.92
C MET A 32 -9.13 7.36 -6.34
N GLU A 33 -9.14 8.68 -6.48
CA GLU A 33 -8.94 9.39 -7.74
C GLU A 33 -7.47 9.75 -7.92
N ILE A 34 -7.00 9.71 -9.16
CA ILE A 34 -5.62 10.03 -9.54
C ILE A 34 -5.60 11.35 -10.30
N PHE A 35 -4.83 12.30 -9.78
CA PHE A 35 -4.64 13.61 -10.38
C PHE A 35 -3.20 13.78 -10.85
N ARG A 36 -3.01 14.54 -11.92
CA ARG A 36 -1.71 15.04 -12.36
C ARG A 36 -1.81 16.52 -12.68
N ASN A 37 -0.99 17.35 -12.02
CA ASN A 37 -1.04 18.82 -12.10
C ASN A 37 -2.46 19.39 -11.86
N GLY A 38 -3.21 18.77 -10.94
CA GLY A 38 -4.58 19.18 -10.61
C GLY A 38 -5.67 18.61 -11.52
N GLU A 39 -5.33 18.00 -12.65
CA GLU A 39 -6.27 17.35 -13.58
C GLU A 39 -6.56 15.91 -13.16
N LEU A 40 -7.84 15.52 -13.11
CA LEU A 40 -8.26 14.14 -12.90
C LEU A 40 -7.91 13.29 -14.12
N ILE A 41 -7.04 12.29 -13.95
CA ILE A 41 -6.55 11.45 -15.04
C ILE A 41 -6.94 9.98 -14.91
N GLY A 42 -7.50 9.57 -13.78
CA GLY A 42 -7.88 8.18 -13.55
C GLY A 42 -8.24 7.84 -12.12
N TYR A 43 -8.20 6.55 -11.82
CA TYR A 43 -8.62 6.01 -10.54
C TYR A 43 -7.75 4.84 -10.07
N ASN A 44 -7.84 4.53 -8.77
CA ASN A 44 -7.24 3.37 -8.12
C ASN A 44 -8.22 2.86 -7.05
N HIS A 45 -8.90 1.77 -7.33
CA HIS A 45 -9.98 1.23 -6.50
C HIS A 45 -9.57 -0.10 -5.88
N TYR A 46 -9.93 -0.30 -4.61
CA TYR A 46 -9.72 -1.54 -3.88
C TYR A 46 -11.07 -2.10 -3.42
N PHE A 47 -11.25 -3.41 -3.56
CA PHE A 47 -12.45 -4.13 -3.17
C PHE A 47 -12.06 -5.25 -2.22
N PHE A 48 -12.82 -5.40 -1.14
CA PHE A 48 -12.56 -6.37 -0.09
C PHE A 48 -13.64 -7.44 -0.08
N ASN A 49 -13.24 -8.67 -0.30
CA ASN A 49 -14.10 -9.85 -0.17
C ASN A 49 -13.59 -10.73 0.99
N ARG A 50 -14.50 -11.14 1.87
CA ARG A 50 -14.17 -11.89 3.08
C ARG A 50 -14.99 -13.16 3.16
N ASN A 51 -14.31 -14.27 3.45
CA ASN A 51 -14.91 -15.57 3.68
C ASN A 51 -14.22 -16.26 4.84
N GLY A 52 -14.83 -16.22 6.03
CA GLY A 52 -14.24 -16.74 7.26
C GLY A 52 -12.91 -16.05 7.61
N SER A 53 -11.83 -16.82 7.68
CA SER A 53 -10.48 -16.31 7.97
C SER A 53 -9.72 -15.79 6.74
N GLU A 54 -10.31 -15.92 5.56
CA GLU A 54 -9.73 -15.45 4.30
C GLU A 54 -10.22 -14.05 3.96
N THR A 55 -9.31 -13.18 3.54
CA THR A 55 -9.62 -11.88 2.94
C THR A 55 -8.93 -11.78 1.59
N ILE A 56 -9.70 -11.47 0.56
CA ILE A 56 -9.21 -11.18 -0.78
C ILE A 56 -9.40 -9.68 -1.03
N VAL A 57 -8.31 -9.01 -1.39
CA VAL A 57 -8.33 -7.61 -1.78
C VAL A 57 -8.00 -7.54 -3.26
N THR A 58 -8.95 -7.11 -4.08
CA THR A 58 -8.70 -6.85 -5.49
C THR A 58 -8.48 -5.37 -5.74
N ASN A 59 -7.57 -5.05 -6.65
CA ASN A 59 -7.28 -3.68 -7.05
C ASN A 59 -7.51 -3.49 -8.54
N GLN A 60 -8.10 -2.37 -8.89
CA GLN A 60 -8.24 -1.91 -10.27
C GLN A 60 -7.67 -0.51 -10.37
N ILE A 61 -6.67 -0.33 -11.21
CA ILE A 61 -6.05 0.96 -11.48
C ILE A 61 -6.12 1.27 -12.97
N LYS A 62 -6.52 2.49 -13.32
CA LYS A 62 -6.48 2.97 -14.69
C LYS A 62 -6.27 4.47 -14.71
N PHE A 63 -5.31 4.93 -15.51
CA PHE A 63 -5.13 6.35 -15.78
C PHE A 63 -4.44 6.59 -17.12
N VAL A 64 -4.68 7.78 -17.68
CA VAL A 64 -4.12 8.21 -18.96
C VAL A 64 -3.61 9.64 -18.84
N VAL A 65 -2.34 9.85 -19.18
CA VAL A 65 -1.74 11.18 -19.29
C VAL A 65 -1.71 11.60 -20.75
N LYS A 66 -2.32 12.74 -21.05
CA LYS A 66 -2.29 13.36 -22.36
C LYS A 66 -1.42 14.61 -22.37
N LEU A 67 -0.77 14.87 -23.49
CA LEU A 67 -0.06 16.11 -23.78
C LEU A 67 -0.45 16.57 -25.18
N LEU A 68 -1.01 17.77 -25.29
CA LEU A 68 -1.52 18.31 -26.57
C LEU A 68 -2.46 17.34 -27.30
N GLY A 69 -3.33 16.65 -26.54
CA GLY A 69 -4.29 15.68 -27.05
C GLY A 69 -3.72 14.26 -27.30
N ALA A 70 -2.40 14.10 -27.37
CA ALA A 70 -1.78 12.80 -27.55
C ALA A 70 -1.55 12.06 -26.22
N THR A 71 -1.83 10.74 -26.18
CA THR A 71 -1.51 9.90 -25.02
C THR A 71 0.00 9.69 -24.94
N VAL A 72 0.62 10.20 -23.86
CA VAL A 72 2.07 10.07 -23.59
C VAL A 72 2.39 9.01 -22.54
N PHE A 73 1.45 8.73 -21.65
CA PHE A 73 1.62 7.68 -20.66
C PHE A 73 0.25 7.13 -20.22
N GLN A 74 0.15 5.81 -20.10
CA GLN A 74 -1.07 5.16 -19.63
C GLN A 74 -0.74 3.90 -18.83
N VAL A 75 -1.60 3.62 -17.85
CA VAL A 75 -1.55 2.40 -17.05
C VAL A 75 -2.96 1.85 -16.92
N GLU A 76 -3.09 0.55 -17.12
CA GLU A 76 -4.26 -0.23 -16.75
C GLU A 76 -3.79 -1.51 -16.06
N GLY A 77 -4.28 -1.73 -14.85
CA GLY A 77 -3.83 -2.84 -14.02
C GLY A 77 -4.94 -3.46 -13.18
N TYR A 78 -4.75 -4.73 -12.90
CA TYR A 78 -5.54 -5.51 -11.97
C TYR A 78 -4.60 -6.29 -11.06
N SER A 79 -4.93 -6.36 -9.78
CA SER A 79 -4.24 -7.25 -8.86
C SER A 79 -5.19 -7.86 -7.83
N GLU A 80 -4.72 -8.97 -7.25
CA GLU A 80 -5.37 -9.69 -6.18
C GLU A 80 -4.36 -10.02 -5.08
N GLU A 81 -4.69 -9.64 -3.85
CA GLU A 81 -3.99 -9.98 -2.63
C GLU A 81 -4.86 -10.96 -1.84
N LYS A 82 -4.32 -12.10 -1.47
CA LYS A 82 -4.99 -13.07 -0.62
C LYS A 82 -4.32 -13.12 0.74
N TYR A 83 -5.12 -12.90 1.76
CA TYR A 83 -4.70 -13.00 3.16
C TYR A 83 -5.40 -14.16 3.84
N LEU A 84 -4.66 -14.92 4.64
CA LEU A 84 -5.22 -15.87 5.59
C LEU A 84 -4.96 -15.33 6.99
N LYS A 85 -6.03 -14.99 7.70
CA LYS A 85 -5.98 -14.16 8.91
C LYS A 85 -5.29 -12.82 8.57
N ASP A 86 -4.07 -12.61 9.08
CA ASP A 86 -3.30 -11.38 8.86
C ASP A 86 -2.08 -11.56 7.94
N GLN A 87 -1.80 -12.81 7.55
CA GLN A 87 -0.68 -13.17 6.70
C GLN A 87 -1.04 -13.04 5.22
N LEU A 88 -0.30 -12.24 4.47
CA LEU A 88 -0.33 -12.28 3.01
C LEU A 88 0.15 -13.65 2.55
N VAL A 89 -0.69 -14.41 1.84
CA VAL A 89 -0.35 -15.74 1.33
C VAL A 89 -0.10 -15.76 -0.17
N SER A 90 -0.70 -14.83 -0.93
CA SER A 90 -0.38 -14.64 -2.34
C SER A 90 -0.70 -13.23 -2.82
N TYR A 91 0.03 -12.80 -3.84
CA TYR A 91 -0.22 -11.58 -4.60
C TYR A 91 -0.04 -11.87 -6.08
N ASN A 92 -1.03 -11.52 -6.88
CA ASN A 92 -0.98 -11.66 -8.33
C ASN A 92 -1.37 -10.35 -8.99
N SER A 93 -0.58 -9.87 -9.95
CA SER A 93 -0.91 -8.67 -10.73
C SER A 93 -0.62 -8.82 -12.19
N LYS A 94 -1.42 -8.10 -12.99
CA LYS A 94 -1.21 -7.89 -14.43
C LYS A 94 -1.40 -6.41 -14.72
N THR A 95 -0.41 -5.79 -15.33
CA THR A 95 -0.43 -4.35 -15.64
C THR A 95 0.01 -4.13 -17.08
N LEU A 96 -0.75 -3.32 -17.80
CA LEU A 96 -0.37 -2.78 -19.10
C LEU A 96 0.12 -1.34 -18.90
N GLN A 97 1.40 -1.10 -19.12
CA GLN A 97 2.03 0.22 -19.01
C GLN A 97 2.59 0.62 -20.36
N ASN A 98 1.99 1.60 -21.06
CA ASN A 98 2.37 1.99 -22.42
C ASN A 98 2.58 0.76 -23.34
N ASN A 99 1.61 -0.12 -23.44
CA ASN A 99 1.64 -1.37 -24.21
C ASN A 99 2.66 -2.44 -23.73
N LYS A 100 3.42 -2.17 -22.67
CA LYS A 100 4.31 -3.17 -22.03
C LYS A 100 3.54 -3.94 -20.99
N LYS A 101 3.42 -5.24 -21.17
CA LYS A 101 2.84 -6.14 -20.16
C LYS A 101 3.82 -6.34 -19.02
N LYS A 102 3.33 -6.12 -17.78
CA LYS A 102 4.06 -6.38 -16.54
C LYS A 102 3.22 -7.27 -15.65
N PHE A 103 3.88 -8.01 -14.77
CA PHE A 103 3.20 -8.92 -13.86
C PHE A 103 4.02 -9.14 -12.59
N VAL A 104 3.34 -9.60 -11.55
CA VAL A 104 3.91 -10.14 -10.33
C VAL A 104 3.08 -11.35 -9.93
N ASN A 105 3.75 -12.46 -9.63
CA ASN A 105 3.19 -13.59 -8.92
C ASN A 105 4.04 -13.79 -7.66
N LEU A 106 3.42 -13.70 -6.51
CA LEU A 106 4.05 -13.88 -5.21
C LEU A 106 3.29 -14.94 -4.42
N THR A 107 4.01 -15.82 -3.76
CA THR A 107 3.44 -16.84 -2.87
C THR A 107 4.25 -16.89 -1.58
N PHE A 108 3.56 -16.97 -0.45
CA PHE A 108 4.21 -17.18 0.84
C PHE A 108 4.60 -18.65 1.02
N ASN A 109 5.88 -18.90 1.21
CA ASN A 109 6.42 -20.20 1.47
C ASN A 109 6.39 -20.48 2.98
N GLN A 110 5.62 -21.49 3.40
CA GLN A 110 5.41 -21.82 4.81
C GLN A 110 6.66 -22.44 5.47
N GLU A 111 7.53 -23.10 4.69
CA GLU A 111 8.70 -23.80 5.19
C GLU A 111 9.80 -22.83 5.61
N ASN A 112 10.17 -21.90 4.73
CA ASN A 112 11.24 -20.93 4.98
C ASN A 112 10.77 -19.57 5.49
N LYS A 113 9.43 -19.37 5.60
CA LYS A 113 8.79 -18.10 6.05
C LYS A 113 9.17 -16.88 5.18
N LYS A 114 9.30 -17.10 3.88
CA LYS A 114 9.62 -16.06 2.90
C LYS A 114 8.56 -15.99 1.81
N PHE A 115 8.61 -14.93 1.03
CA PHE A 115 7.87 -14.82 -0.22
C PHE A 115 8.72 -15.33 -1.37
N ASP A 116 8.17 -16.21 -2.20
CA ASP A 116 8.68 -16.55 -3.53
C ASP A 116 8.06 -15.60 -4.54
N ILE A 117 8.87 -14.86 -5.30
CA ILE A 117 8.43 -13.83 -6.23
C ILE A 117 8.86 -14.18 -7.65
N LYS A 118 7.90 -14.13 -8.58
CA LYS A 118 8.14 -14.12 -10.03
C LYS A 118 7.50 -12.86 -10.60
N GLY A 119 8.32 -11.88 -10.98
CA GLY A 119 7.86 -10.60 -11.48
C GLY A 119 8.60 -10.15 -12.74
N SER A 120 8.08 -9.11 -13.38
CA SER A 120 8.67 -8.55 -14.60
C SER A 120 10.07 -7.97 -14.41
N SER A 121 10.47 -7.64 -13.18
CA SER A 121 11.77 -7.04 -12.88
C SER A 121 12.52 -7.72 -11.73
N TYR A 122 11.95 -8.76 -11.14
CA TYR A 122 12.58 -9.50 -10.05
C TYR A 122 12.04 -10.92 -9.97
N ASN A 123 12.97 -11.88 -9.84
CA ASN A 123 12.67 -13.28 -9.56
C ASN A 123 13.57 -13.74 -8.42
N GLY A 124 12.98 -14.23 -7.33
CA GLY A 124 13.72 -14.63 -6.14
C GLY A 124 12.86 -14.59 -4.88
N GLU A 125 13.52 -14.63 -3.73
CA GLU A 125 12.87 -14.61 -2.42
C GLU A 125 12.87 -13.22 -1.81
N ALA A 126 11.88 -12.95 -0.93
CA ALA A 126 11.84 -11.78 -0.07
C ALA A 126 11.43 -12.16 1.35
N SER A 127 11.87 -11.39 2.37
CA SER A 127 11.39 -11.55 3.73
C SER A 127 9.87 -11.36 3.81
N ALA A 128 9.22 -12.12 4.69
CA ALA A 128 7.79 -11.96 4.99
C ALA A 128 7.43 -10.59 5.61
N ASP A 129 8.42 -9.82 6.08
CA ASP A 129 8.24 -8.46 6.59
C ASP A 129 8.01 -7.43 5.48
N ASN A 130 8.26 -7.81 4.22
CA ASN A 130 7.95 -6.95 3.10
C ASN A 130 6.44 -6.80 2.92
N VAL A 131 6.01 -5.61 2.54
CA VAL A 131 4.62 -5.31 2.19
C VAL A 131 4.49 -5.06 0.70
N ILE A 132 3.29 -5.23 0.16
CA ILE A 132 2.99 -4.75 -1.20
C ILE A 132 2.89 -3.23 -1.15
N GLY A 133 3.57 -2.54 -2.06
CA GLY A 133 3.56 -1.07 -2.16
C GLY A 133 2.25 -0.54 -2.74
N ASN A 134 1.17 -0.62 -1.97
CA ASN A 134 -0.15 -0.11 -2.30
C ASN A 134 -0.62 0.94 -1.26
N TRP A 135 -1.73 1.64 -1.55
CA TRP A 135 -2.21 2.75 -0.72
C TRP A 135 -3.41 2.42 0.15
N TRP A 136 -3.97 1.20 0.06
CA TRP A 136 -5.03 0.79 0.97
C TRP A 136 -4.48 0.32 2.32
N ASN A 137 -3.27 -0.28 2.34
CA ASN A 137 -2.70 -0.92 3.52
C ASN A 137 -1.67 0.02 4.19
N HIS A 138 -2.03 0.58 5.33
CA HIS A 138 -1.14 1.49 6.06
C HIS A 138 0.11 0.82 6.65
N LYS A 139 0.25 -0.52 6.59
CA LYS A 139 1.53 -1.19 6.90
C LYS A 139 2.70 -0.65 6.10
N VAL A 140 2.45 -0.08 4.93
CA VAL A 140 3.49 0.57 4.13
C VAL A 140 4.20 1.69 4.90
N LEU A 141 3.52 2.33 5.87
CA LEU A 141 4.11 3.35 6.74
C LEU A 141 4.99 2.79 7.88
N GLN A 142 4.97 1.49 8.11
CA GLN A 142 5.70 0.80 9.18
C GLN A 142 6.81 -0.11 8.64
N ALA A 143 6.76 -0.44 7.35
CA ALA A 143 7.71 -1.34 6.72
C ALA A 143 9.04 -0.66 6.37
N SER A 144 10.14 -1.39 6.48
CA SER A 144 11.48 -0.97 6.04
C SER A 144 11.73 -1.23 4.54
N SER A 145 10.86 -2.02 3.90
CA SER A 145 10.93 -2.32 2.48
C SER A 145 9.55 -2.71 1.93
N GLN A 146 9.38 -2.51 0.63
CA GLN A 146 8.16 -2.87 -0.07
C GLN A 146 8.45 -3.60 -1.38
N ILE A 147 7.50 -4.44 -1.81
CA ILE A 147 7.50 -5.12 -3.11
C ILE A 147 6.65 -4.29 -4.07
N SER A 148 7.23 -3.92 -5.21
CA SER A 148 6.51 -3.19 -6.26
C SER A 148 5.32 -4.01 -6.77
N PRO A 149 4.09 -3.47 -6.71
CA PRO A 149 2.90 -4.17 -7.18
C PRO A 149 2.86 -4.37 -8.69
N ILE A 150 3.72 -3.66 -9.44
CA ILE A 150 3.76 -3.69 -10.90
C ILE A 150 4.82 -4.65 -11.43
N SER A 151 5.97 -4.78 -10.72
CA SER A 151 7.14 -5.44 -11.29
C SER A 151 7.81 -6.48 -10.38
N GLY A 152 7.40 -6.58 -9.11
CA GLY A 152 7.97 -7.48 -8.11
C GLY A 152 9.30 -7.01 -7.50
N SER A 153 9.89 -5.91 -7.97
CA SER A 153 11.16 -5.41 -7.42
C SER A 153 11.02 -5.00 -5.94
N ILE A 154 11.97 -5.38 -5.13
CA ILE A 154 12.06 -5.01 -3.71
C ILE A 154 12.69 -3.63 -3.62
N LYS A 155 12.14 -2.77 -2.77
CA LYS A 155 12.60 -1.40 -2.56
C LYS A 155 12.69 -1.10 -1.07
N ASP A 156 13.90 -0.91 -0.57
CA ASP A 156 14.13 -0.44 0.78
C ASP A 156 13.69 1.02 0.91
N GLN A 157 13.07 1.32 2.04
CA GLN A 157 12.47 2.61 2.29
C GLN A 157 12.74 3.12 3.71
N VAL A 158 12.62 4.44 3.84
CA VAL A 158 12.60 5.15 5.11
C VAL A 158 11.30 5.93 5.17
N VAL A 159 10.55 5.74 6.25
CA VAL A 159 9.33 6.50 6.54
C VAL A 159 9.61 7.45 7.68
N THR A 160 9.30 8.73 7.49
CA THR A 160 9.52 9.78 8.49
C THR A 160 8.20 10.49 8.78
N PHE A 161 7.82 10.56 10.04
CA PHE A 161 6.69 11.39 10.50
C PHE A 161 7.09 12.86 10.49
N LEU A 162 6.34 13.71 9.82
CA LEU A 162 6.59 15.14 9.72
C LEU A 162 5.75 15.97 10.70
N GLY A 163 4.60 15.46 11.11
CA GLY A 163 3.71 16.16 12.02
C GLY A 163 2.24 15.89 11.77
N LYS A 164 1.39 16.63 12.47
CA LYS A 164 -0.07 16.61 12.31
C LYS A 164 -0.52 17.83 11.58
N GLU A 165 -1.47 17.68 10.67
CA GLU A 165 -2.06 18.80 9.95
C GLU A 165 -3.52 18.53 9.58
N LYS A 166 -4.17 19.54 8.99
CA LYS A 166 -5.51 19.42 8.44
C LYS A 166 -5.44 19.47 6.93
N ILE A 167 -6.14 18.55 6.27
CA ILE A 167 -6.31 18.59 4.82
C ILE A 167 -7.78 18.65 4.45
N ASP A 168 -8.09 19.36 3.39
CA ASP A 168 -9.41 19.32 2.75
C ASP A 168 -9.41 18.32 1.60
N LEU A 169 -10.38 17.41 1.60
CA LEU A 169 -10.66 16.54 0.47
C LEU A 169 -12.13 16.69 0.12
N TYR A 170 -12.40 17.30 -1.01
CA TYR A 170 -13.76 17.50 -1.56
C TYR A 170 -14.70 18.24 -0.58
N GLY A 171 -14.21 19.27 0.11
CA GLY A 171 -14.98 20.07 1.08
C GLY A 171 -15.13 19.42 2.47
N LYS A 172 -14.47 18.29 2.71
CA LYS A 172 -14.41 17.64 4.03
C LYS A 172 -13.02 17.77 4.61
N VAL A 173 -12.94 18.34 5.82
CA VAL A 173 -11.68 18.53 6.55
C VAL A 173 -11.37 17.29 7.38
N TYR A 174 -10.11 16.82 7.31
CA TYR A 174 -9.58 15.69 8.06
C TYR A 174 -8.37 16.13 8.89
N ASP A 175 -8.30 15.67 10.15
CA ASP A 175 -7.08 15.73 10.94
C ASP A 175 -6.22 14.51 10.57
N VAL A 176 -4.99 14.72 10.14
CA VAL A 176 -4.13 13.68 9.59
C VAL A 176 -2.71 13.74 10.15
N ASP A 177 -2.05 12.60 10.12
CA ASP A 177 -0.60 12.51 10.26
C ASP A 177 0.05 12.59 8.87
N HIS A 178 1.03 13.45 8.73
CA HIS A 178 1.83 13.59 7.51
C HIS A 178 3.13 12.82 7.63
N PHE A 179 3.42 12.01 6.64
CA PHE A 179 4.65 11.22 6.53
C PHE A 179 5.34 11.46 5.18
N THR A 180 6.67 11.32 5.17
CA THR A 180 7.39 11.04 3.92
C THR A 180 7.76 9.56 3.85
N LEU A 181 7.73 8.99 2.64
CA LEU A 181 8.24 7.66 2.34
C LEU A 181 9.26 7.78 1.21
N LYS A 182 10.53 7.52 1.51
CA LYS A 182 11.64 7.70 0.56
C LYS A 182 12.45 6.44 0.41
N SER A 183 13.10 6.26 -0.75
CA SER A 183 14.11 5.21 -0.92
C SER A 183 15.21 5.36 0.12
N LYS A 184 15.62 4.26 0.73
CA LYS A 184 16.78 4.21 1.64
C LYS A 184 18.08 4.47 0.89
N ASP A 185 18.26 3.85 -0.27
CA ASP A 185 19.40 4.07 -1.14
C ASP A 185 19.15 5.28 -2.06
N MET A 186 19.95 6.33 -1.84
CA MET A 186 19.90 7.56 -2.63
C MET A 186 20.85 7.53 -3.83
N SER A 187 21.60 6.45 -4.07
CA SER A 187 22.46 6.29 -5.25
C SER A 187 21.68 5.86 -6.51
N ILE A 188 20.51 5.23 -6.32
CA ILE A 188 19.66 4.83 -7.45
C ILE A 188 19.16 6.05 -8.26
N PRO A 189 18.92 5.92 -9.57
CA PRO A 189 18.40 7.02 -10.39
C PRO A 189 17.14 7.66 -9.82
N LYS A 190 17.05 9.00 -9.85
CA LYS A 190 15.95 9.78 -9.25
C LYS A 190 14.57 9.32 -9.76
N ASP A 191 14.46 8.96 -11.03
CA ASP A 191 13.23 8.46 -11.65
C ASP A 191 12.81 7.06 -11.16
N LYS A 192 13.69 6.34 -10.43
CA LYS A 192 13.41 5.00 -9.85
C LYS A 192 13.26 5.02 -8.34
N ARG A 193 13.53 6.17 -7.67
CA ARG A 193 13.40 6.30 -6.21
C ARG A 193 11.94 6.34 -5.78
N LEU A 194 11.72 5.89 -4.56
CA LEU A 194 10.51 6.24 -3.81
C LEU A 194 10.71 7.67 -3.28
N ASP A 195 9.70 8.51 -3.42
CA ASP A 195 9.70 9.87 -2.87
C ASP A 195 8.24 10.35 -2.83
N PHE A 196 7.57 10.02 -1.72
CA PHE A 196 6.15 10.25 -1.51
C PHE A 196 5.89 11.05 -0.25
N ASP A 197 4.92 11.94 -0.31
CA ASP A 197 4.24 12.50 0.84
C ASP A 197 2.93 11.76 1.03
N ILE A 198 2.62 11.38 2.29
CA ILE A 198 1.48 10.51 2.62
C ILE A 198 0.72 11.10 3.80
N TRP A 199 -0.59 11.30 3.65
CA TRP A 199 -1.49 11.78 4.68
C TRP A 199 -2.40 10.66 5.16
N TYR A 200 -2.26 10.34 6.44
CA TYR A 200 -2.89 9.20 7.10
C TYR A 200 -3.88 9.64 8.17
N ASP A 201 -5.11 9.14 8.08
CA ASP A 201 -6.16 9.34 9.08
C ASP A 201 -6.12 8.21 10.13
N ARG A 202 -5.71 8.54 11.37
CA ARG A 202 -5.68 7.58 12.47
C ARG A 202 -7.06 7.10 12.87
N LYS A 203 -8.10 7.92 12.73
CA LYS A 203 -9.47 7.57 13.12
C LYS A 203 -10.01 6.42 12.28
N ASN A 204 -9.78 6.48 10.99
CA ASN A 204 -10.25 5.45 10.04
C ASN A 204 -9.15 4.45 9.64
N LEU A 205 -7.91 4.63 10.13
CA LEU A 205 -6.74 3.81 9.82
C LEU A 205 -6.47 3.75 8.31
N MET A 206 -6.60 4.89 7.63
CA MET A 206 -6.64 4.96 6.17
C MET A 206 -5.70 6.03 5.62
N ILE A 207 -5.01 5.71 4.53
CA ILE A 207 -4.27 6.70 3.74
C ILE A 207 -5.30 7.49 2.92
N LEU A 208 -5.37 8.80 3.16
CA LEU A 208 -6.33 9.69 2.51
C LEU A 208 -5.77 10.34 1.25
N LYS A 209 -4.47 10.64 1.29
CA LYS A 209 -3.79 11.30 0.18
C LYS A 209 -2.35 10.81 0.08
N VAL A 210 -1.88 10.66 -1.15
CA VAL A 210 -0.46 10.44 -1.47
C VAL A 210 -0.07 11.42 -2.56
N SER A 211 1.08 12.06 -2.45
CA SER A 211 1.61 12.90 -3.52
C SER A 211 3.07 12.59 -3.82
N TYR A 212 3.48 12.87 -5.05
CA TYR A 212 4.86 12.81 -5.49
C TYR A 212 5.06 13.66 -6.75
N SER A 213 6.31 14.09 -6.97
CA SER A 213 6.69 14.87 -8.14
C SER A 213 7.58 14.06 -9.08
N ARG A 214 7.05 13.68 -10.23
CA ARG A 214 7.78 13.01 -11.30
C ARG A 214 7.15 13.34 -12.65
N MET A 215 7.83 14.12 -13.47
CA MET A 215 7.27 14.62 -14.73
C MET A 215 5.89 15.27 -14.53
N GLY A 216 5.76 16.08 -13.48
CA GLY A 216 4.52 16.70 -13.01
C GLY A 216 4.21 16.31 -11.57
N ASN A 217 3.23 16.97 -10.97
CA ASN A 217 2.76 16.73 -9.60
C ASN A 217 1.60 15.72 -9.63
N TRP A 218 1.79 14.61 -8.95
CA TRP A 218 0.82 13.54 -8.87
C TRP A 218 0.17 13.48 -7.51
N GLU A 219 -1.12 13.18 -7.48
CA GLU A 219 -1.87 12.98 -6.25
C GLU A 219 -2.83 11.81 -6.41
N TYR A 220 -2.83 10.91 -5.43
CA TYR A 220 -3.91 9.98 -5.17
C TYR A 220 -4.74 10.56 -4.03
N LYS A 221 -6.04 10.74 -4.23
CA LYS A 221 -6.95 11.29 -3.21
C LYS A 221 -8.08 10.31 -2.94
N LEU A 222 -8.34 10.04 -1.68
CA LEU A 222 -9.49 9.25 -1.28
C LEU A 222 -10.77 9.98 -1.69
N LYS A 223 -11.57 9.32 -2.54
CA LYS A 223 -12.87 9.83 -2.98
C LYS A 223 -13.99 9.33 -2.09
N ASN A 224 -13.98 8.03 -1.82
CA ASN A 224 -15.06 7.36 -1.08
C ASN A 224 -14.58 6.04 -0.49
N PHE A 225 -15.33 5.55 0.52
CA PHE A 225 -15.19 4.22 1.10
C PHE A 225 -16.52 3.78 1.71
N ASN A 226 -16.83 2.47 1.68
CA ASN A 226 -18.02 1.86 2.26
C ASN A 226 -17.75 0.46 2.81
#